data_9bfa82d472e88077d699a1e1ac86120b
#
_entry.id   9bfa82d472e88077d699a1e1ac86120b
#
_cell.length_a   1.000
_cell.length_b   1.000
_cell.length_c   1.000
_cell.angle_alpha   90.00
_cell.angle_beta   90.00
_cell.angle_gamma   90.00
#
_symmetry.space_group_name_H-M   'P 1'
#
loop_
_entity.id
_entity.type
_entity.pdbx_description
1 polymer ?
#
loop_
_entity_poly.entity_id
_entity_poly.type
_entity_poly.pdbx_seq_one_letter_code
_entity_poly.pdbx_strand_id
1 'polypeptide(L)'
;MDAVIHLINCADLPSNNINFMLDDMNCEVKSYSSEQAFLKYYVNTPKEHARECIILEVGESSAEAFYLIDELKRLKSIIPVIVITAYPSFETCRRAFKAGILEFFKKPINSELLVNAIHDAFNQYESSLNKYHTYQRLKDKFSKLSAREKEVMDMILEGNTSKEAAQKLSLSPRTVEVHRSNMYTKLRIKSLPQLVQEYDFYKNYSDSI
;
A
#
# COMPACT_ATOMS: atom_id res chain seq x y z
N MET A 1 -13.53 5.34 16.55
CA MET A 1 -13.21 4.28 15.59
C MET A 1 -12.66 4.89 14.35
N ASP A 2 -11.56 4.33 13.86
CA ASP A 2 -10.74 5.05 12.87
C ASP A 2 -10.96 4.48 11.45
N ALA A 3 -12.22 4.22 11.08
CA ALA A 3 -12.57 3.80 9.72
C ALA A 3 -13.20 4.96 8.96
N VAL A 4 -12.68 5.24 7.75
CA VAL A 4 -13.12 6.34 6.90
C VAL A 4 -13.46 5.84 5.50
N ILE A 5 -14.62 6.23 5.00
CA ILE A 5 -15.02 6.04 3.61
C ILE A 5 -14.93 7.38 2.90
N HIS A 6 -14.12 7.46 1.86
CA HIS A 6 -14.04 8.62 0.97
C HIS A 6 -15.01 8.43 -0.19
N LEU A 7 -16.17 9.10 -0.14
CA LEU A 7 -17.14 9.06 -1.21
C LEU A 7 -16.87 10.21 -2.20
N ILE A 8 -16.45 9.85 -3.42
CA ILE A 8 -16.12 10.82 -4.46
C ILE A 8 -17.18 10.74 -5.55
N ASN A 9 -17.90 11.82 -5.74
CA ASN A 9 -18.96 11.89 -6.75
C ASN A 9 -18.46 12.70 -7.96
N CYS A 10 -18.13 11.99 -9.03
CA CYS A 10 -17.81 12.58 -10.34
C CYS A 10 -19.02 12.54 -11.29
N ALA A 11 -20.21 12.19 -10.78
CA ALA A 11 -21.45 12.18 -11.55
C ALA A 11 -22.36 13.31 -11.07
N ASP A 12 -23.06 13.98 -11.99
CA ASP A 12 -24.07 15.01 -11.68
C ASP A 12 -25.35 14.42 -11.05
N LEU A 13 -25.30 13.18 -10.56
CA LEU A 13 -26.44 12.47 -9.98
C LEU A 13 -26.34 12.47 -8.44
N PRO A 14 -27.47 12.66 -7.72
CA PRO A 14 -27.46 12.65 -6.27
C PRO A 14 -27.07 11.29 -5.70
N SER A 15 -26.06 11.28 -4.81
CA SER A 15 -25.54 10.10 -4.10
C SER A 15 -26.39 9.64 -2.93
N ASN A 16 -27.63 10.15 -2.79
CA ASN A 16 -28.48 9.96 -1.61
C ASN A 16 -28.68 8.48 -1.23
N ASN A 17 -28.69 7.57 -2.21
CA ASN A 17 -28.88 6.14 -1.93
C ASN A 17 -27.62 5.48 -1.31
N ILE A 18 -26.42 5.95 -1.64
CA ILE A 18 -25.17 5.38 -1.10
C ILE A 18 -25.02 5.78 0.37
N ASN A 19 -25.20 7.07 0.70
CA ASN A 19 -25.12 7.54 2.08
C ASN A 19 -26.07 6.74 3.00
N PHE A 20 -27.33 6.52 2.57
CA PHE A 20 -28.28 5.72 3.32
C PHE A 20 -27.83 4.26 3.54
N MET A 21 -27.16 3.66 2.55
CA MET A 21 -26.60 2.30 2.69
C MET A 21 -25.42 2.24 3.67
N LEU A 22 -24.79 3.37 3.95
CA LEU A 22 -23.62 3.48 4.83
C LEU A 22 -23.97 3.92 6.25
N ASP A 23 -25.20 4.39 6.49
CA ASP A 23 -25.65 4.95 7.79
C ASP A 23 -25.50 3.95 8.95
N ASP A 24 -25.69 2.65 8.69
CA ASP A 24 -25.54 1.59 9.70
C ASP A 24 -24.08 1.17 9.92
N MET A 25 -23.15 1.66 9.10
CA MET A 25 -21.74 1.36 9.24
C MET A 25 -21.10 2.31 10.27
N ASN A 26 -20.43 1.75 11.26
CA ASN A 26 -19.76 2.53 12.30
C ASN A 26 -18.41 3.11 11.77
N CYS A 27 -18.50 4.02 10.80
CA CYS A 27 -17.38 4.68 10.12
C CYS A 27 -17.73 6.13 9.76
N GLU A 28 -16.72 6.94 9.56
CA GLU A 28 -16.87 8.31 9.06
C GLU A 28 -16.99 8.31 7.54
N VAL A 29 -17.99 8.98 6.98
CA VAL A 29 -18.12 9.17 5.53
C VAL A 29 -17.73 10.60 5.18
N LYS A 30 -16.66 10.76 4.40
CA LYS A 30 -16.20 12.04 3.86
C LYS A 30 -16.56 12.16 2.39
N SER A 31 -17.45 13.09 2.05
CA SER A 31 -17.90 13.28 0.67
C SER A 31 -17.13 14.38 -0.05
N TYR A 32 -16.79 14.13 -1.31
CA TYR A 32 -16.08 15.05 -2.20
C TYR A 32 -16.84 15.22 -3.50
N SER A 33 -16.97 16.46 -3.95
CA SER A 33 -17.70 16.79 -5.18
C SER A 33 -16.89 16.56 -6.46
N SER A 34 -15.59 16.25 -6.33
CA SER A 34 -14.72 15.95 -7.47
C SER A 34 -13.46 15.19 -7.01
N GLU A 35 -12.80 14.55 -7.97
CA GLU A 35 -11.51 13.88 -7.76
C GLU A 35 -10.41 14.88 -7.34
N GLN A 36 -10.45 16.12 -7.86
CA GLN A 36 -9.47 17.15 -7.48
C GLN A 36 -9.65 17.58 -6.03
N ALA A 37 -10.90 17.69 -5.54
CA ALA A 37 -11.18 18.01 -4.14
C ALA A 37 -10.62 16.92 -3.21
N PHE A 38 -10.82 15.65 -3.58
CA PHE A 38 -10.24 14.53 -2.83
C PHE A 38 -8.70 14.53 -2.87
N LEU A 39 -8.08 14.68 -4.06
CA LEU A 39 -6.62 14.69 -4.19
C LEU A 39 -5.98 15.81 -3.37
N LYS A 40 -6.59 17.00 -3.35
CA LYS A 40 -6.14 18.11 -2.50
C LYS A 40 -6.19 17.76 -1.02
N TYR A 41 -7.24 17.09 -0.57
CA TYR A 41 -7.33 16.60 0.80
C TYR A 41 -6.25 15.53 1.06
N TYR A 42 -6.16 14.53 0.20
CA TYR A 42 -5.29 13.36 0.37
C TYR A 42 -3.80 13.71 0.48
N VAL A 43 -3.33 14.69 -0.33
CA VAL A 43 -1.93 15.14 -0.32
C VAL A 43 -1.59 15.92 0.94
N ASN A 44 -2.55 16.67 1.51
CA ASN A 44 -2.32 17.59 2.62
C ASN A 44 -2.69 17.01 4.00
N THR A 45 -3.26 15.83 4.05
CA THR A 45 -3.71 15.22 5.32
C THR A 45 -2.77 14.08 5.73
N PRO A 46 -2.33 14.03 6.99
CA PRO A 46 -1.60 12.88 7.52
C PRO A 46 -2.44 11.60 7.40
N LYS A 47 -1.79 10.48 7.11
CA LYS A 47 -2.45 9.16 7.01
C LYS A 47 -2.55 8.57 8.41
N GLU A 48 -3.61 8.92 9.15
CA GLU A 48 -3.78 8.57 10.55
C GLU A 48 -4.89 7.52 10.80
N HIS A 49 -5.67 7.19 9.77
CA HIS A 49 -6.79 6.27 9.93
C HIS A 49 -6.35 4.81 9.87
N ALA A 50 -6.93 3.99 10.74
CA ALA A 50 -6.63 2.55 10.78
C ALA A 50 -7.22 1.79 9.58
N ARG A 51 -8.31 2.31 8.99
CA ARG A 51 -9.01 1.70 7.85
C ARG A 51 -9.54 2.79 6.92
N GLU A 52 -9.19 2.69 5.65
CA GLU A 52 -9.71 3.62 4.63
C GLU A 52 -10.14 2.88 3.38
N CYS A 53 -11.18 3.37 2.71
CA CYS A 53 -11.51 3.00 1.34
C CYS A 53 -12.08 4.19 0.56
N ILE A 54 -11.96 4.13 -0.76
CA ILE A 54 -12.54 5.09 -1.69
C ILE A 54 -13.72 4.43 -2.38
N ILE A 55 -14.87 5.09 -2.35
CA ILE A 55 -16.00 4.79 -3.23
C ILE A 55 -16.06 5.90 -4.27
N LEU A 56 -15.81 5.51 -5.52
CA LEU A 56 -15.76 6.42 -6.67
C LEU A 56 -17.00 6.24 -7.53
N GLU A 57 -17.87 7.21 -7.48
CA GLU A 57 -19.11 7.24 -8.27
C GLU A 57 -18.83 7.90 -9.63
N VAL A 58 -19.04 7.15 -10.72
CA VAL A 58 -18.64 7.53 -12.07
C VAL A 58 -19.90 7.71 -12.95
N GLY A 59 -19.96 8.87 -13.63
CA GLY A 59 -21.00 9.17 -14.61
C GLY A 59 -20.76 8.48 -15.96
N GLU A 60 -21.34 9.04 -17.02
CA GLU A 60 -21.20 8.55 -18.38
C GLU A 60 -19.75 8.67 -18.88
N SER A 61 -19.06 9.77 -18.52
CA SER A 61 -17.63 9.92 -18.76
C SER A 61 -16.83 9.23 -17.65
N SER A 62 -15.96 8.30 -18.02
CA SER A 62 -15.06 7.63 -17.07
C SER A 62 -13.66 8.25 -17.00
N ALA A 63 -13.42 9.35 -17.73
CA ALA A 63 -12.08 9.96 -17.84
C ALA A 63 -11.55 10.44 -16.47
N GLU A 64 -12.39 11.10 -15.69
CA GLU A 64 -12.05 11.64 -14.37
C GLU A 64 -11.74 10.54 -13.37
N ALA A 65 -12.52 9.45 -13.41
CA ALA A 65 -12.27 8.28 -12.58
C ALA A 65 -10.89 7.66 -12.84
N PHE A 66 -10.53 7.48 -14.11
CA PHE A 66 -9.23 6.93 -14.46
C PHE A 66 -8.09 7.89 -14.14
N TYR A 67 -8.29 9.20 -14.27
CA TYR A 67 -7.32 10.20 -13.83
C TYR A 67 -7.05 10.06 -12.32
N LEU A 68 -8.09 9.94 -11.50
CA LEU A 68 -7.90 9.74 -10.05
C LEU A 68 -7.14 8.45 -9.74
N ILE A 69 -7.50 7.34 -10.38
CA ILE A 69 -6.84 6.05 -10.14
C ILE A 69 -5.35 6.11 -10.54
N ASP A 70 -5.03 6.77 -11.66
CA ASP A 70 -3.65 6.93 -12.11
C ASP A 70 -2.84 7.84 -11.16
N GLU A 71 -3.46 8.93 -10.64
CA GLU A 71 -2.84 9.79 -9.63
C GLU A 71 -2.60 9.05 -8.30
N LEU A 72 -3.55 8.24 -7.85
CA LEU A 72 -3.38 7.41 -6.65
C LEU A 72 -2.20 6.44 -6.81
N LYS A 73 -2.05 5.83 -7.97
CA LYS A 73 -0.88 4.99 -8.30
C LYS A 73 0.42 5.79 -8.26
N ARG A 74 0.44 6.96 -8.90
CA ARG A 74 1.62 7.85 -8.89
C ARG A 74 2.02 8.26 -7.47
N LEU A 75 1.03 8.48 -6.61
CA LEU A 75 1.22 8.80 -5.19
C LEU A 75 1.49 7.57 -4.32
N LYS A 76 1.55 6.36 -4.92
CA LYS A 76 1.74 5.09 -4.23
C LYS A 76 0.72 4.88 -3.10
N SER A 77 -0.54 5.26 -3.36
CA SER A 77 -1.64 5.08 -2.43
C SER A 77 -1.93 3.61 -2.21
N ILE A 78 -2.15 3.24 -0.95
CA ILE A 78 -2.58 1.89 -0.56
C ILE A 78 -4.09 1.80 -0.32
N ILE A 79 -4.83 2.90 -0.53
CA ILE A 79 -6.27 2.95 -0.28
C ILE A 79 -6.99 2.18 -1.39
N PRO A 80 -7.78 1.13 -1.06
CA PRO A 80 -8.56 0.39 -2.05
C PRO A 80 -9.65 1.26 -2.64
N VAL A 81 -9.93 1.07 -3.93
CA VAL A 81 -10.94 1.82 -4.67
C VAL A 81 -12.05 0.88 -5.11
N ILE A 82 -13.29 1.25 -4.80
CA ILE A 82 -14.53 0.64 -5.28
C ILE A 82 -15.15 1.62 -6.27
N VAL A 83 -15.44 1.15 -7.48
CA VAL A 83 -16.07 1.97 -8.53
C VAL A 83 -17.56 1.64 -8.65
N ILE A 84 -18.38 2.68 -8.75
CA ILE A 84 -19.83 2.56 -8.91
C ILE A 84 -20.28 3.39 -10.12
N THR A 85 -21.06 2.81 -11.03
CA THR A 85 -21.58 3.54 -12.20
C THR A 85 -22.97 3.05 -12.65
N ALA A 86 -23.74 3.95 -13.25
CA ALA A 86 -24.97 3.61 -13.96
C ALA A 86 -24.70 3.20 -15.42
N TYR A 87 -23.51 3.51 -15.97
CA TYR A 87 -23.16 3.35 -17.37
C TYR A 87 -21.98 2.37 -17.56
N PRO A 88 -22.12 1.10 -17.17
CA PRO A 88 -21.02 0.14 -17.30
C PRO A 88 -20.79 -0.23 -18.76
N SER A 89 -19.52 -0.29 -19.15
CA SER A 89 -19.09 -0.93 -20.38
C SER A 89 -18.05 -2.01 -20.06
N PHE A 90 -17.95 -3.03 -20.91
CA PHE A 90 -16.92 -4.06 -20.75
C PHE A 90 -15.51 -3.46 -20.76
N GLU A 91 -15.27 -2.48 -21.62
CA GLU A 91 -13.96 -1.82 -21.71
C GLU A 91 -13.63 -1.01 -20.47
N THR A 92 -14.60 -0.25 -19.94
CA THR A 92 -14.44 0.50 -18.68
C THR A 92 -14.16 -0.43 -17.51
N CYS A 93 -14.92 -1.51 -17.39
CA CYS A 93 -14.74 -2.51 -16.34
C CYS A 93 -13.35 -3.17 -16.42
N ARG A 94 -12.95 -3.65 -17.60
CA ARG A 94 -11.63 -4.25 -17.86
C ARG A 94 -10.48 -3.29 -17.53
N ARG A 95 -10.61 -2.03 -17.94
CA ARG A 95 -9.62 -0.99 -17.67
C ARG A 95 -9.50 -0.71 -16.17
N ALA A 96 -10.63 -0.62 -15.48
CA ALA A 96 -10.69 -0.37 -14.04
C ALA A 96 -9.98 -1.49 -13.24
N PHE A 97 -10.28 -2.76 -13.50
CA PHE A 97 -9.58 -3.88 -12.85
C PHE A 97 -8.08 -3.93 -13.18
N LYS A 98 -7.69 -3.67 -14.44
CA LYS A 98 -6.27 -3.53 -14.80
C LYS A 98 -5.59 -2.35 -14.08
N ALA A 99 -6.36 -1.33 -13.78
CA ALA A 99 -5.90 -0.22 -12.98
C ALA A 99 -5.82 -0.53 -11.47
N GLY A 100 -6.23 -1.72 -11.03
CA GLY A 100 -6.06 -2.21 -9.66
C GLY A 100 -7.15 -1.75 -8.70
N ILE A 101 -8.37 -1.46 -9.19
CA ILE A 101 -9.51 -1.29 -8.31
C ILE A 101 -9.86 -2.61 -7.62
N LEU A 102 -10.49 -2.51 -6.47
CA LEU A 102 -10.92 -3.68 -5.71
C LEU A 102 -12.21 -4.27 -6.29
N GLU A 103 -13.21 -3.43 -6.54
CA GLU A 103 -14.54 -3.88 -6.95
C GLU A 103 -15.22 -2.87 -7.89
N PHE A 104 -16.16 -3.35 -8.71
CA PHE A 104 -16.89 -2.56 -9.69
C PHE A 104 -18.39 -2.88 -9.65
N PHE A 105 -19.23 -1.89 -9.31
CA PHE A 105 -20.66 -2.05 -9.21
C PHE A 105 -21.43 -1.27 -10.29
N LYS A 106 -22.43 -1.94 -10.85
CA LYS A 106 -23.45 -1.29 -11.67
C LYS A 106 -24.64 -0.86 -10.79
N LYS A 107 -25.14 0.36 -10.97
CA LYS A 107 -26.41 0.80 -10.37
C LYS A 107 -27.62 0.10 -11.03
N PRO A 108 -28.68 -0.25 -10.27
CA PRO A 108 -28.85 -0.11 -8.81
C PRO A 108 -28.00 -1.13 -8.05
N ILE A 109 -27.47 -0.73 -6.90
CA ILE A 109 -26.55 -1.55 -6.09
C ILE A 109 -27.34 -2.32 -5.04
N ASN A 110 -26.96 -3.57 -4.81
CA ASN A 110 -27.37 -4.31 -3.63
C ASN A 110 -26.56 -3.83 -2.42
N SER A 111 -27.24 -3.39 -1.34
CA SER A 111 -26.61 -2.85 -0.14
C SER A 111 -25.70 -3.87 0.56
N GLU A 112 -26.09 -5.14 0.64
CA GLU A 112 -25.30 -6.19 1.25
C GLU A 112 -23.98 -6.43 0.51
N LEU A 113 -24.01 -6.44 -0.84
CA LEU A 113 -22.80 -6.60 -1.65
C LEU A 113 -21.86 -5.40 -1.49
N LEU A 114 -22.39 -4.17 -1.39
CA LEU A 114 -21.57 -2.97 -1.17
C LEU A 114 -20.91 -3.01 0.21
N VAL A 115 -21.67 -3.35 1.26
CA VAL A 115 -21.14 -3.47 2.62
C VAL A 115 -20.04 -4.52 2.70
N ASN A 116 -20.22 -5.69 2.07
CA ASN A 116 -19.19 -6.74 2.01
C ASN A 116 -17.93 -6.23 1.30
N ALA A 117 -18.06 -5.56 0.16
CA ALA A 117 -16.91 -5.00 -0.56
C ALA A 117 -16.16 -3.93 0.25
N ILE A 118 -16.86 -3.12 1.06
CA ILE A 118 -16.24 -2.15 1.98
C ILE A 118 -15.47 -2.88 3.09
N HIS A 119 -16.02 -3.94 3.65
CA HIS A 119 -15.29 -4.75 4.64
C HIS A 119 -14.02 -5.37 4.04
N ASP A 120 -14.09 -5.89 2.83
CA ASP A 120 -12.91 -6.41 2.11
C ASP A 120 -11.89 -5.29 1.84
N ALA A 121 -12.36 -4.09 1.47
CA ALA A 121 -11.50 -2.93 1.30
C ALA A 121 -10.78 -2.55 2.60
N PHE A 122 -11.47 -2.50 3.72
CA PHE A 122 -10.86 -2.21 5.02
C PHE A 122 -9.81 -3.25 5.43
N ASN A 123 -10.09 -4.53 5.21
CA ASN A 123 -9.14 -5.61 5.49
C ASN A 123 -7.90 -5.53 4.60
N GLN A 124 -8.08 -5.22 3.31
CA GLN A 124 -6.98 -5.01 2.37
C GLN A 124 -6.12 -3.81 2.76
N TYR A 125 -6.75 -2.68 3.12
CA TYR A 125 -6.04 -1.48 3.57
C TYR A 125 -5.20 -1.76 4.82
N GLU A 126 -5.79 -2.38 5.84
CA GLU A 126 -5.08 -2.72 7.09
C GLU A 126 -3.87 -3.63 6.82
N SER A 127 -4.05 -4.65 5.97
CA SER A 127 -2.94 -5.52 5.55
C SER A 127 -1.83 -4.73 4.84
N SER A 128 -2.20 -3.83 3.93
CA SER A 128 -1.26 -2.99 3.18
C SER A 128 -0.54 -1.99 4.09
N LEU A 129 -1.25 -1.40 5.04
CA LEU A 129 -0.70 -0.48 6.02
C LEU A 129 0.32 -1.18 6.93
N ASN A 130 0.01 -2.39 7.40
CA ASN A 130 0.93 -3.20 8.20
C ASN A 130 2.21 -3.57 7.43
N LYS A 131 2.10 -3.89 6.13
CA LYS A 131 3.27 -4.10 5.27
C LYS A 131 4.09 -2.83 5.12
N TYR A 132 3.44 -1.68 4.90
CA TYR A 132 4.11 -0.39 4.79
C TYR A 132 4.87 -0.03 6.08
N HIS A 133 4.25 -0.18 7.26
CA HIS A 133 4.92 0.08 8.54
C HIS A 133 6.11 -0.87 8.77
N THR A 134 5.95 -2.14 8.40
CA THR A 134 7.05 -3.11 8.47
C THR A 134 8.21 -2.70 7.56
N TYR A 135 7.91 -2.29 6.33
CA TYR A 135 8.93 -1.78 5.39
C TYR A 135 9.65 -0.54 5.94
N GLN A 136 8.92 0.46 6.45
CA GLN A 136 9.53 1.66 7.02
C GLN A 136 10.47 1.32 8.18
N ARG A 137 10.04 0.46 9.09
CA ARG A 137 10.87 -0.02 10.20
C ARG A 137 12.14 -0.71 9.70
N LEU A 138 12.03 -1.56 8.68
CA LEU A 138 13.19 -2.25 8.09
C LEU A 138 14.10 -1.28 7.34
N LYS A 139 13.55 -0.33 6.61
CA LYS A 139 14.30 0.73 5.94
C LYS A 139 15.17 1.52 6.93
N ASP A 140 14.57 1.95 8.05
CA ASP A 140 15.30 2.64 9.12
C ASP A 140 16.36 1.75 9.77
N LYS A 141 16.08 0.45 9.87
CA LYS A 141 17.00 -0.54 10.43
C LYS A 141 18.22 -0.74 9.54
N PHE A 142 18.02 -0.97 8.23
CA PHE A 142 19.10 -1.15 7.25
C PHE A 142 19.87 0.14 6.96
N SER A 143 19.25 1.32 7.11
CA SER A 143 19.94 2.60 6.92
C SER A 143 21.06 2.84 7.94
N LYS A 144 21.04 2.18 9.11
CA LYS A 144 22.05 2.29 10.17
C LYS A 144 23.35 1.53 9.88
N LEU A 145 23.35 0.70 8.85
CA LEU A 145 24.54 -0.03 8.45
C LEU A 145 25.54 0.88 7.74
N SER A 146 26.80 0.78 8.13
CA SER A 146 27.89 1.40 7.38
C SER A 146 28.08 0.73 6.00
N ALA A 147 28.81 1.38 5.10
CA ALA A 147 29.12 0.81 3.78
C ALA A 147 29.77 -0.58 3.89
N ARG A 148 30.73 -0.75 4.81
CA ARG A 148 31.39 -2.03 5.02
C ARG A 148 30.48 -3.12 5.61
N GLU A 149 29.57 -2.76 6.50
CA GLU A 149 28.58 -3.71 7.03
C GLU A 149 27.58 -4.13 5.95
N LYS A 150 27.21 -3.24 5.02
CA LYS A 150 26.38 -3.58 3.85
C LYS A 150 27.09 -4.53 2.90
N GLU A 151 28.37 -4.26 2.55
CA GLU A 151 29.16 -5.16 1.71
C GLU A 151 29.26 -6.57 2.33
N VAL A 152 29.51 -6.66 3.64
CA VAL A 152 29.56 -7.94 4.35
C VAL A 152 28.17 -8.60 4.38
N MET A 153 27.09 -7.83 4.56
CA MET A 153 25.72 -8.35 4.50
C MET A 153 25.42 -8.97 3.13
N ASP A 154 25.78 -8.28 2.05
CA ASP A 154 25.53 -8.76 0.69
C ASP A 154 26.26 -10.09 0.44
N MET A 155 27.53 -10.19 0.86
CA MET A 155 28.29 -11.44 0.76
C MET A 155 27.64 -12.60 1.52
N ILE A 156 27.10 -12.34 2.72
CA ILE A 156 26.42 -13.34 3.55
C ILE A 156 25.11 -13.77 2.90
N LEU A 157 24.35 -12.83 2.34
CA LEU A 157 23.09 -13.11 1.64
C LEU A 157 23.31 -13.91 0.35
N GLU A 158 24.46 -13.75 -0.31
CA GLU A 158 24.91 -14.59 -1.43
C GLU A 158 25.34 -16.00 -1.00
N GLY A 159 25.37 -16.30 0.30
CA GLY A 159 25.77 -17.60 0.83
C GLY A 159 27.28 -17.78 1.03
N ASN A 160 28.08 -16.70 0.92
CA ASN A 160 29.55 -16.80 1.13
C ASN A 160 29.85 -17.03 2.61
N THR A 161 30.86 -17.87 2.86
CA THR A 161 31.50 -18.01 4.18
C THR A 161 32.30 -16.75 4.52
N SER A 162 32.65 -16.57 5.79
CA SER A 162 33.48 -15.42 6.21
C SER A 162 34.87 -15.43 5.56
N LYS A 163 35.40 -16.60 5.17
CA LYS A 163 36.67 -16.70 4.43
C LYS A 163 36.50 -16.22 2.98
N GLU A 164 35.47 -16.65 2.31
CA GLU A 164 35.15 -16.24 0.92
C GLU A 164 34.82 -14.75 0.84
N ALA A 165 34.01 -14.25 1.77
CA ALA A 165 33.72 -12.82 1.89
C ALA A 165 35.01 -12.00 2.12
N ALA A 166 35.92 -12.47 2.97
CA ALA A 166 37.19 -11.82 3.23
C ALA A 166 38.07 -11.72 1.97
N GLN A 167 38.14 -12.79 1.17
CA GLN A 167 38.86 -12.78 -0.11
C GLN A 167 38.25 -11.78 -1.10
N LYS A 168 36.94 -11.81 -1.28
CA LYS A 168 36.23 -10.92 -2.21
C LYS A 168 36.34 -9.44 -1.82
N LEU A 169 36.30 -9.14 -0.51
CA LEU A 169 36.34 -7.77 0.00
C LEU A 169 37.77 -7.26 0.32
N SER A 170 38.83 -8.09 0.09
CA SER A 170 40.22 -7.78 0.44
C SER A 170 40.37 -7.44 1.94
N LEU A 171 39.75 -8.22 2.80
CA LEU A 171 39.78 -8.10 4.26
C LEU A 171 40.35 -9.35 4.91
N SER A 172 40.66 -9.28 6.23
CA SER A 172 40.92 -10.48 6.99
C SER A 172 39.62 -11.17 7.40
N PRO A 173 39.60 -12.52 7.56
CA PRO A 173 38.38 -13.21 8.08
C PRO A 173 37.95 -12.67 9.45
N ARG A 174 38.90 -12.27 10.31
CA ARG A 174 38.62 -11.64 11.60
C ARG A 174 37.90 -10.30 11.45
N THR A 175 38.31 -9.50 10.47
CA THR A 175 37.63 -8.20 10.18
C THR A 175 36.21 -8.42 9.69
N VAL A 176 35.99 -9.42 8.82
CA VAL A 176 34.62 -9.78 8.37
C VAL A 176 33.74 -10.20 9.54
N GLU A 177 34.27 -11.03 10.47
CA GLU A 177 33.49 -11.44 11.66
C GLU A 177 33.14 -10.24 12.57
N VAL A 178 34.06 -9.25 12.70
CA VAL A 178 33.77 -8.02 13.44
C VAL A 178 32.61 -7.23 12.78
N HIS A 179 32.69 -7.02 11.46
CA HIS A 179 31.61 -6.33 10.73
C HIS A 179 30.29 -7.11 10.82
N ARG A 180 30.32 -8.43 10.71
CA ARG A 180 29.18 -9.31 10.89
C ARG A 180 28.55 -9.15 12.26
N SER A 181 29.33 -9.21 13.33
CA SER A 181 28.85 -9.03 14.70
C SER A 181 28.20 -7.65 14.91
N ASN A 182 28.87 -6.59 14.42
CA ASN A 182 28.35 -5.24 14.50
C ASN A 182 27.04 -5.09 13.74
N MET A 183 26.94 -5.64 12.52
CA MET A 183 25.73 -5.68 11.72
C MET A 183 24.58 -6.39 12.47
N TYR A 184 24.81 -7.60 13.01
CA TYR A 184 23.80 -8.33 13.78
C TYR A 184 23.30 -7.52 14.98
N THR A 185 24.21 -6.84 15.68
CA THR A 185 23.87 -5.97 16.82
C THR A 185 23.01 -4.78 16.37
N LYS A 186 23.42 -4.06 15.31
CA LYS A 186 22.69 -2.89 14.78
C LYS A 186 21.31 -3.28 14.25
N LEU A 187 21.24 -4.40 13.54
CA LEU A 187 19.97 -4.93 13.01
C LEU A 187 19.13 -5.63 14.09
N ARG A 188 19.65 -5.83 15.30
CA ARG A 188 18.96 -6.56 16.38
C ARG A 188 18.43 -7.91 15.92
N ILE A 189 19.24 -8.67 15.16
CA ILE A 189 18.92 -10.00 14.67
C ILE A 189 19.81 -11.04 15.37
N LYS A 190 19.31 -12.28 15.43
CA LYS A 190 19.98 -13.37 16.16
C LYS A 190 20.48 -14.49 15.24
N SER A 191 20.04 -14.51 13.98
CA SER A 191 20.35 -15.61 13.07
C SER A 191 20.35 -15.17 11.61
N LEU A 192 21.04 -15.94 10.77
CA LEU A 192 21.03 -15.74 9.31
C LEU A 192 19.63 -15.90 8.70
N PRO A 193 18.82 -16.91 9.07
CA PRO A 193 17.44 -16.99 8.56
C PRO A 193 16.62 -15.74 8.85
N GLN A 194 16.77 -15.13 10.02
CA GLN A 194 16.08 -13.87 10.35
C GLN A 194 16.58 -12.72 9.45
N LEU A 195 17.87 -12.62 9.17
CA LEU A 195 18.42 -11.63 8.25
C LEU A 195 17.83 -11.80 6.85
N VAL A 196 17.83 -13.01 6.33
CA VAL A 196 17.28 -13.33 4.99
C VAL A 196 15.80 -12.94 4.92
N GLN A 197 14.98 -13.36 5.89
CA GLN A 197 13.56 -13.06 5.93
C GLN A 197 13.27 -11.55 5.94
N GLU A 198 13.98 -10.79 6.80
CA GLU A 198 13.79 -9.34 6.91
C GLU A 198 14.28 -8.61 5.64
N TYR A 199 15.39 -9.06 5.06
CA TYR A 199 15.95 -8.46 3.85
C TYR A 199 15.11 -8.76 2.61
N ASP A 200 14.62 -10.00 2.45
CA ASP A 200 13.75 -10.39 1.34
C ASP A 200 12.44 -9.58 1.38
N PHE A 201 11.84 -9.44 2.56
CA PHE A 201 10.65 -8.58 2.71
C PHE A 201 10.96 -7.13 2.31
N TYR A 202 12.06 -6.57 2.82
CA TYR A 202 12.47 -5.20 2.53
C TYR A 202 12.70 -4.96 1.03
N LYS A 203 13.43 -5.87 0.37
CA LYS A 203 13.74 -5.79 -1.05
C LYS A 203 12.49 -5.93 -1.91
N ASN A 204 11.71 -6.99 -1.71
CA ASN A 204 10.50 -7.25 -2.49
C ASN A 204 9.46 -6.11 -2.35
N TYR A 205 9.30 -5.55 -1.17
CA TYR A 205 8.41 -4.41 -0.97
C TYR A 205 8.95 -3.14 -1.64
N SER A 206 10.26 -2.88 -1.57
CA SER A 206 10.91 -1.75 -2.25
C SER A 206 10.75 -1.79 -3.75
N ASP A 207 10.82 -2.98 -4.36
CA ASP A 207 10.70 -3.17 -5.81
C ASP A 207 9.23 -3.11 -6.28
N SER A 208 8.27 -3.25 -5.35
CA SER A 208 6.82 -3.23 -5.64
C SER A 208 6.18 -1.84 -5.57
N ILE A 209 6.88 -0.87 -5.00
CA ILE A 209 6.46 0.53 -4.83
C ILE A 209 7.30 1.44 -5.74
#